data_dcf7a5b1982e1febd548520b9db32027
#
_entry.id   dcf7a5b1982e1febd548520b9db32027
#
_cell.length_a   1.000
_cell.length_b   1.000
_cell.length_c   1.000
_cell.angle_alpha   90.00
_cell.angle_beta   90.00
_cell.angle_gamma   90.00
#
_symmetry.space_group_name_H-M   'P 1'
#
loop_
_entity.id
_entity.type
_entity.pdbx_description
1 polymer ?
#
loop_
_entity_poly.entity_id
_entity_poly.type
_entity_poly.pdbx_seq_one_letter_code
_entity_poly.pdbx_strand_id
1 'polypeptide(L)'
;MGLAGAKALAAEGAAVAVIGRDETKAQNAATALVDAGAPVAHGLPFDVSRPGVAVRAVEHAVELLGRLDGIAVTMGTAGMMPIDSDDDAWDAAFHDVLLATTRSVQAALPHLAKTHGAIVTTAAYSARAPHEPRLPYASLKAAVATFTRGIARTHGKDGIRANTIAPGAVETDALHAIRGYVAENKGYPYDVALERTLREDFGFDAALDRPGQPEEIGALIAFLLSNKCGFVTGQTIYADGGAP
;
A
#
# COMPACT_ATOMS: atom_id res chain seq x y z
N MET A 1 2.54 7.04 1.57
CA MET A 1 3.23 5.74 1.79
C MET A 1 3.90 5.22 0.52
N GLY A 2 3.19 4.95 -0.58
CA GLY A 2 3.80 4.40 -1.80
C GLY A 2 4.95 5.24 -2.35
N LEU A 3 4.77 6.55 -2.47
CA LEU A 3 5.84 7.47 -2.90
C LEU A 3 7.02 7.48 -1.92
N ALA A 4 6.77 7.38 -0.63
CA ALA A 4 7.85 7.31 0.37
C ALA A 4 8.67 6.00 0.23
N GLY A 5 7.99 4.86 -0.04
CA GLY A 5 8.66 3.60 -0.37
C GLY A 5 9.49 3.70 -1.65
N ALA A 6 8.93 4.31 -2.69
CA ALA A 6 9.62 4.55 -3.94
C ALA A 6 10.87 5.45 -3.76
N LYS A 7 10.77 6.52 -2.95
CA LYS A 7 11.92 7.38 -2.60
C LYS A 7 13.00 6.63 -1.81
N ALA A 8 12.60 5.78 -0.87
CA ALA A 8 13.57 4.97 -0.12
C ALA A 8 14.34 3.99 -1.03
N LEU A 9 13.66 3.39 -2.02
CA LEU A 9 14.29 2.55 -3.05
C LEU A 9 15.19 3.38 -3.98
N ALA A 10 14.74 4.55 -4.41
CA ALA A 10 15.50 5.47 -5.25
C ALA A 10 16.82 5.90 -4.59
N ALA A 11 16.79 6.21 -3.29
CA ALA A 11 17.97 6.57 -2.51
C ALA A 11 19.02 5.42 -2.42
N GLU A 12 18.58 4.17 -2.55
CA GLU A 12 19.46 2.98 -2.65
C GLU A 12 19.84 2.66 -4.11
N GLY A 13 19.53 3.54 -5.07
CA GLY A 13 19.93 3.43 -6.47
C GLY A 13 19.01 2.53 -7.33
N ALA A 14 17.79 2.25 -6.89
CA ALA A 14 16.84 1.50 -7.70
C ALA A 14 16.26 2.34 -8.85
N ALA A 15 16.10 1.74 -10.02
CA ALA A 15 15.24 2.26 -11.08
C ALA A 15 13.77 2.00 -10.72
N VAL A 16 12.89 2.97 -10.88
CA VAL A 16 11.51 2.90 -10.36
C VAL A 16 10.48 3.35 -11.38
N ALA A 17 9.41 2.56 -11.55
CA ALA A 17 8.20 2.98 -12.24
C ALA A 17 7.07 3.18 -11.21
N VAL A 18 6.48 4.38 -11.18
CA VAL A 18 5.32 4.71 -10.36
C VAL A 18 4.07 4.66 -11.20
N ILE A 19 3.12 3.83 -10.78
CA ILE A 19 1.84 3.66 -11.46
C ILE A 19 0.74 4.35 -10.64
N GLY A 20 -0.04 5.19 -11.29
CA GLY A 20 -1.17 5.89 -10.68
C GLY A 20 -2.16 6.38 -11.72
N ARG A 21 -3.39 6.71 -11.32
CA ARG A 21 -4.48 7.12 -12.25
C ARG A 21 -4.30 8.54 -12.79
N ASP A 22 -3.64 9.39 -12.02
CA ASP A 22 -3.41 10.80 -12.33
C ASP A 22 -2.04 10.95 -12.98
N GLU A 23 -2.02 11.37 -14.25
CA GLU A 23 -0.81 11.53 -15.05
C GLU A 23 0.15 12.56 -14.44
N THR A 24 -0.38 13.73 -14.01
CA THR A 24 0.42 14.79 -13.43
C THR A 24 1.09 14.34 -12.11
N LYS A 25 0.33 13.64 -11.25
CA LYS A 25 0.89 13.09 -10.01
C LYS A 25 1.92 12.01 -10.27
N ALA A 26 1.69 11.14 -11.25
CA ALA A 26 2.65 10.09 -11.62
C ALA A 26 3.95 10.70 -12.16
N GLN A 27 3.86 11.72 -13.02
CA GLN A 27 5.03 12.42 -13.57
C GLN A 27 5.80 13.19 -12.49
N ASN A 28 5.11 13.91 -11.62
CA ASN A 28 5.73 14.61 -10.49
C ASN A 28 6.45 13.63 -9.53
N ALA A 29 5.84 12.46 -9.32
CA ALA A 29 6.46 11.41 -8.54
C ALA A 29 7.76 10.92 -9.20
N ALA A 30 7.77 10.68 -10.51
CA ALA A 30 8.98 10.27 -11.23
C ALA A 30 10.11 11.30 -11.10
N THR A 31 9.81 12.60 -11.26
CA THR A 31 10.78 13.68 -11.04
C THR A 31 11.37 13.63 -9.62
N ALA A 32 10.49 13.53 -8.62
CA ALA A 32 10.91 13.45 -7.22
C ALA A 32 11.75 12.19 -6.90
N LEU A 33 11.63 11.12 -7.67
CA LEU A 33 12.45 9.92 -7.52
C LEU A 33 13.84 10.07 -8.12
N VAL A 34 13.98 10.78 -9.24
CA VAL A 34 15.29 11.14 -9.80
C VAL A 34 16.04 12.03 -8.82
N ASP A 35 15.37 13.03 -8.24
CA ASP A 35 15.95 13.92 -7.21
C ASP A 35 16.36 13.13 -5.94
N ALA A 36 15.67 12.03 -5.64
CA ALA A 36 15.98 11.14 -4.53
C ALA A 36 17.11 10.13 -4.82
N GLY A 37 17.64 10.08 -6.05
CA GLY A 37 18.79 9.24 -6.41
C GLY A 37 18.46 8.07 -7.35
N ALA A 38 17.24 7.94 -7.86
CA ALA A 38 16.94 6.92 -8.87
C ALA A 38 17.71 7.18 -10.15
N PRO A 39 18.43 6.19 -10.71
CA PRO A 39 19.11 6.36 -12.00
C PRO A 39 18.11 6.52 -13.15
N VAL A 40 16.92 5.94 -13.02
CA VAL A 40 15.81 6.04 -13.95
C VAL A 40 14.50 6.02 -13.16
N ALA A 41 13.57 6.92 -13.48
CA ALA A 41 12.23 6.91 -12.93
C ALA A 41 11.18 7.23 -13.99
N HIS A 42 10.06 6.51 -13.96
CA HIS A 42 8.95 6.71 -14.89
C HIS A 42 7.62 6.86 -14.14
N GLY A 43 6.82 7.84 -14.55
CA GLY A 43 5.44 8.03 -14.10
C GLY A 43 4.47 7.44 -15.14
N LEU A 44 3.68 6.46 -14.77
CA LEU A 44 2.80 5.72 -15.69
C LEU A 44 1.33 5.90 -15.31
N PRO A 45 0.51 6.55 -16.17
CA PRO A 45 -0.88 6.85 -15.88
C PRO A 45 -1.80 5.66 -16.19
N PHE A 46 -1.85 4.67 -15.29
CA PHE A 46 -2.73 3.50 -15.44
C PHE A 46 -3.68 3.36 -14.24
N ASP A 47 -4.94 3.06 -14.55
CA ASP A 47 -5.95 2.65 -13.55
C ASP A 47 -6.01 1.12 -13.48
N VAL A 48 -5.20 0.55 -12.60
CA VAL A 48 -5.08 -0.91 -12.45
C VAL A 48 -6.30 -1.59 -11.79
N SER A 49 -7.28 -0.81 -11.32
CA SER A 49 -8.57 -1.35 -10.86
C SER A 49 -9.38 -1.93 -12.00
N ARG A 50 -9.15 -1.45 -13.22
CA ARG A 50 -9.87 -1.87 -14.43
C ARG A 50 -9.33 -3.20 -14.98
N PRO A 51 -10.20 -4.07 -15.51
CA PRO A 51 -9.78 -5.33 -16.12
C PRO A 51 -8.74 -5.14 -17.22
N GLY A 52 -7.69 -5.97 -17.22
CA GLY A 52 -6.62 -5.97 -18.23
C GLY A 52 -5.61 -4.83 -18.14
N VAL A 53 -5.87 -3.78 -17.33
CA VAL A 53 -4.97 -2.63 -17.23
C VAL A 53 -3.70 -2.95 -16.43
N ALA A 54 -3.82 -3.74 -15.37
CA ALA A 54 -2.65 -4.12 -14.56
C ALA A 54 -1.58 -4.86 -15.37
N VAL A 55 -1.99 -5.73 -16.30
CA VAL A 55 -1.04 -6.44 -17.20
C VAL A 55 -0.29 -5.43 -18.05
N ARG A 56 -1.00 -4.54 -18.74
CA ARG A 56 -0.37 -3.51 -19.59
C ARG A 56 0.56 -2.58 -18.80
N ALA A 57 0.15 -2.22 -17.58
CA ALA A 57 0.96 -1.34 -16.71
C ALA A 57 2.27 -2.00 -16.30
N VAL A 58 2.23 -3.28 -15.91
CA VAL A 58 3.42 -4.04 -15.51
C VAL A 58 4.33 -4.32 -16.74
N GLU A 59 3.76 -4.74 -17.86
CA GLU A 59 4.52 -4.97 -19.10
C GLU A 59 5.24 -3.69 -19.54
N HIS A 60 4.54 -2.56 -19.56
CA HIS A 60 5.15 -1.28 -19.93
C HIS A 60 6.25 -0.84 -18.94
N ALA A 61 6.05 -1.05 -17.64
CA ALA A 61 7.10 -0.81 -16.66
C ALA A 61 8.33 -1.69 -16.89
N VAL A 62 8.13 -2.96 -17.22
CA VAL A 62 9.23 -3.90 -17.55
C VAL A 62 9.96 -3.51 -18.84
N GLU A 63 9.22 -3.06 -19.86
CA GLU A 63 9.84 -2.55 -21.11
C GLU A 63 10.76 -1.36 -20.84
N LEU A 64 10.32 -0.42 -20.01
CA LEU A 64 11.08 0.79 -19.68
C LEU A 64 12.28 0.52 -18.74
N LEU A 65 12.12 -0.38 -17.79
CA LEU A 65 13.15 -0.69 -16.79
C LEU A 65 14.07 -1.85 -17.21
N GLY A 66 13.71 -2.62 -18.22
CA GLY A 66 14.44 -3.81 -18.70
C GLY A 66 14.26 -5.05 -17.82
N ARG A 67 13.82 -4.93 -16.57
CA ARG A 67 13.58 -6.04 -15.60
C ARG A 67 12.62 -5.61 -14.49
N LEU A 68 12.16 -6.59 -13.72
CA LEU A 68 11.37 -6.33 -12.51
C LEU A 68 11.93 -7.17 -11.35
N ASP A 69 12.47 -6.50 -10.34
CA ASP A 69 13.02 -7.12 -9.12
C ASP A 69 12.05 -7.05 -7.95
N GLY A 70 11.12 -6.11 -7.99
CA GLY A 70 10.14 -5.97 -6.92
C GLY A 70 8.91 -5.18 -7.33
N ILE A 71 7.83 -5.45 -6.64
CA ILE A 71 6.58 -4.67 -6.75
C ILE A 71 6.04 -4.33 -5.37
N ALA A 72 5.72 -3.05 -5.15
CA ALA A 72 4.97 -2.59 -3.99
C ALA A 72 3.56 -2.17 -4.42
N VAL A 73 2.55 -2.85 -3.90
CA VAL A 73 1.15 -2.55 -4.15
C VAL A 73 0.58 -1.82 -2.95
N THR A 74 0.51 -0.49 -3.05
CA THR A 74 0.14 0.39 -1.92
C THR A 74 -1.21 1.08 -2.12
N MET A 75 -1.95 0.69 -3.13
CA MET A 75 -3.27 1.22 -3.46
C MET A 75 -4.40 0.54 -2.68
N GLY A 76 -5.62 1.01 -2.91
CA GLY A 76 -6.84 0.44 -2.38
C GLY A 76 -7.26 1.12 -1.08
N THR A 77 -8.06 2.17 -1.24
CA THR A 77 -8.78 2.79 -0.13
C THR A 77 -10.27 2.64 -0.42
N ALA A 78 -11.01 2.10 0.52
CA ALA A 78 -12.44 2.33 0.60
C ALA A 78 -12.66 3.44 1.64
N GLY A 79 -13.56 4.34 1.39
CA GLY A 79 -13.97 5.37 2.34
C GLY A 79 -14.60 4.78 3.61
N MET A 80 -15.38 5.56 4.30
CA MET A 80 -16.26 5.06 5.35
C MET A 80 -17.35 4.21 4.67
N MET A 81 -17.42 2.94 5.05
CA MET A 81 -18.37 1.97 4.51
C MET A 81 -19.05 1.28 5.69
N PRO A 82 -20.24 1.71 6.11
CA PRO A 82 -21.02 1.01 7.11
C PRO A 82 -21.48 -0.36 6.60
N ILE A 83 -21.88 -1.24 7.52
CA ILE A 83 -22.23 -2.63 7.18
C ILE A 83 -23.43 -2.74 6.24
N ASP A 84 -24.30 -1.76 6.24
CA ASP A 84 -25.48 -1.65 5.38
C ASP A 84 -25.22 -0.94 4.04
N SER A 85 -23.95 -0.74 3.66
CA SER A 85 -23.57 -0.28 2.33
C SER A 85 -24.15 -1.20 1.25
N ASP A 86 -24.59 -0.63 0.15
CA ASP A 86 -25.18 -1.37 -0.97
C ASP A 86 -24.13 -2.19 -1.76
N ASP A 87 -24.63 -3.05 -2.65
CA ASP A 87 -23.79 -3.93 -3.46
C ASP A 87 -22.86 -3.14 -4.40
N ASP A 88 -23.27 -1.97 -4.90
CA ASP A 88 -22.44 -1.14 -5.77
C ASP A 88 -21.22 -0.59 -5.01
N ALA A 89 -21.39 -0.17 -3.76
CA ALA A 89 -20.29 0.25 -2.90
C ALA A 89 -19.34 -0.91 -2.58
N TRP A 90 -19.88 -2.11 -2.31
CA TRP A 90 -19.08 -3.31 -2.11
C TRP A 90 -18.29 -3.69 -3.36
N ASP A 91 -18.91 -3.67 -4.53
CA ASP A 91 -18.25 -3.99 -5.80
C ASP A 91 -17.13 -2.99 -6.11
N ALA A 92 -17.38 -1.69 -5.91
CA ALA A 92 -16.35 -0.67 -6.10
C ALA A 92 -15.15 -0.90 -5.16
N ALA A 93 -15.39 -1.17 -3.87
CA ALA A 93 -14.34 -1.45 -2.92
C ALA A 93 -13.59 -2.76 -3.24
N PHE A 94 -14.29 -3.80 -3.66
CA PHE A 94 -13.70 -5.07 -4.08
C PHE A 94 -12.75 -4.88 -5.27
N HIS A 95 -13.17 -4.10 -6.27
CA HIS A 95 -12.35 -3.78 -7.43
C HIS A 95 -11.11 -2.96 -7.05
N ASP A 96 -11.27 -1.90 -6.25
CA ASP A 96 -10.19 -0.99 -5.90
C ASP A 96 -9.19 -1.60 -4.89
N VAL A 97 -9.66 -2.40 -3.93
CA VAL A 97 -8.82 -2.93 -2.86
C VAL A 97 -8.24 -4.30 -3.23
N LEU A 98 -9.11 -5.27 -3.56
CA LEU A 98 -8.67 -6.64 -3.74
C LEU A 98 -8.27 -6.94 -5.18
N LEU A 99 -9.14 -6.68 -6.17
CA LEU A 99 -8.84 -7.04 -7.55
C LEU A 99 -7.69 -6.22 -8.14
N ALA A 100 -7.57 -4.94 -7.81
CA ALA A 100 -6.42 -4.14 -8.24
C ALA A 100 -5.10 -4.72 -7.71
N THR A 101 -5.08 -5.17 -6.45
CA THR A 101 -3.92 -5.81 -5.83
C THR A 101 -3.62 -7.16 -6.48
N THR A 102 -4.61 -8.05 -6.59
CA THR A 102 -4.40 -9.41 -7.13
C THR A 102 -3.96 -9.37 -8.59
N ARG A 103 -4.59 -8.54 -9.43
CA ARG A 103 -4.22 -8.35 -10.85
C ARG A 103 -2.80 -7.83 -11.02
N SER A 104 -2.39 -6.85 -10.21
CA SER A 104 -1.03 -6.30 -10.26
C SER A 104 0.01 -7.33 -9.86
N VAL A 105 -0.23 -8.09 -8.80
CA VAL A 105 0.66 -9.18 -8.38
C VAL A 105 0.72 -10.27 -9.44
N GLN A 106 -0.43 -10.73 -9.96
CA GLN A 106 -0.48 -11.77 -11.00
C GLN A 106 0.30 -11.36 -12.26
N ALA A 107 0.16 -10.10 -12.70
CA ALA A 107 0.91 -9.58 -13.85
C ALA A 107 2.44 -9.56 -13.60
N ALA A 108 2.86 -9.31 -12.35
CA ALA A 108 4.27 -9.24 -11.99
C ALA A 108 4.95 -10.62 -11.85
N LEU A 109 4.21 -11.68 -11.48
CA LEU A 109 4.78 -13.00 -11.19
C LEU A 109 5.71 -13.55 -12.25
N PRO A 110 5.39 -13.55 -13.58
CA PRO A 110 6.28 -14.09 -14.60
C PRO A 110 7.62 -13.36 -14.71
N HIS A 111 7.63 -12.07 -14.38
CA HIS A 111 8.84 -11.25 -14.41
C HIS A 111 9.66 -11.44 -13.14
N LEU A 112 9.00 -11.47 -11.98
CA LEU A 112 9.64 -11.70 -10.67
C LEU A 112 10.26 -13.09 -10.56
N ALA A 113 9.69 -14.11 -11.21
CA ALA A 113 10.27 -15.45 -11.25
C ALA A 113 11.65 -15.47 -11.95
N LYS A 114 11.88 -14.57 -12.93
CA LYS A 114 13.17 -14.48 -13.64
C LYS A 114 14.26 -13.83 -12.78
N THR A 115 13.88 -13.03 -11.80
CA THR A 115 14.79 -12.23 -10.96
C THR A 115 14.86 -12.72 -9.52
N HIS A 116 14.06 -13.73 -9.14
CA HIS A 116 13.84 -14.16 -7.77
C HIS A 116 13.40 -12.98 -6.88
N GLY A 117 12.44 -12.21 -7.40
CA GLY A 117 12.06 -10.90 -6.89
C GLY A 117 11.21 -10.92 -5.63
N ALA A 118 10.72 -9.72 -5.25
CA ALA A 118 9.95 -9.56 -4.03
C ALA A 118 8.64 -8.79 -4.26
N ILE A 119 7.63 -9.12 -3.47
CA ILE A 119 6.31 -8.52 -3.48
C ILE A 119 6.02 -7.92 -2.09
N VAL A 120 5.59 -6.68 -2.05
CA VAL A 120 5.01 -6.06 -0.86
C VAL A 120 3.60 -5.58 -1.19
N THR A 121 2.63 -6.04 -0.43
CA THR A 121 1.25 -5.53 -0.48
C THR A 121 0.92 -4.72 0.76
N THR A 122 -0.14 -3.92 0.71
CA THR A 122 -0.62 -3.21 1.90
C THR A 122 -2.01 -3.70 2.31
N ALA A 123 -2.08 -4.24 3.53
CA ALA A 123 -3.31 -4.42 4.28
C ALA A 123 -3.64 -3.14 5.08
N ALA A 124 -4.18 -3.29 6.26
CA ALA A 124 -4.41 -2.21 7.22
C ALA A 124 -4.46 -2.79 8.63
N TYR A 125 -4.21 -1.96 9.65
CA TYR A 125 -4.43 -2.29 11.05
C TYR A 125 -5.83 -2.86 11.29
N SER A 126 -6.86 -2.29 10.64
CA SER A 126 -8.25 -2.73 10.77
C SER A 126 -8.50 -4.18 10.33
N ALA A 127 -7.58 -4.81 9.60
CA ALA A 127 -7.67 -6.25 9.30
C ALA A 127 -7.50 -7.13 10.55
N ARG A 128 -6.82 -6.62 11.60
CA ARG A 128 -6.65 -7.27 12.92
C ARG A 128 -7.68 -6.79 13.93
N ALA A 129 -7.97 -5.49 13.93
CA ALA A 129 -8.91 -4.84 14.84
C ALA A 129 -10.01 -4.11 14.02
N PRO A 130 -10.99 -4.86 13.49
CA PRO A 130 -12.05 -4.30 12.66
C PRO A 130 -13.06 -3.51 13.51
N HIS A 131 -13.48 -2.35 13.02
CA HIS A 131 -14.47 -1.48 13.62
C HIS A 131 -15.47 -0.98 12.58
N GLU A 132 -16.72 -0.79 12.98
CA GLU A 132 -17.67 0.04 12.26
C GLU A 132 -17.16 1.51 12.21
N PRO A 133 -17.32 2.23 11.12
CA PRO A 133 -17.97 1.87 9.85
C PRO A 133 -16.97 1.39 8.76
N ARG A 134 -15.96 0.65 9.12
CA ARG A 134 -14.90 0.18 8.19
C ARG A 134 -14.84 -1.33 8.03
N LEU A 135 -15.86 -2.07 8.44
CA LEU A 135 -15.90 -3.54 8.33
C LEU A 135 -15.68 -4.06 6.90
N PRO A 136 -16.35 -3.53 5.85
CA PRO A 136 -16.09 -3.97 4.49
C PRO A 136 -14.64 -3.77 4.06
N TYR A 137 -14.08 -2.59 4.32
CA TYR A 137 -12.68 -2.30 4.05
C TYR A 137 -11.72 -3.24 4.81
N ALA A 138 -11.96 -3.44 6.09
CA ALA A 138 -11.17 -4.33 6.94
C ALA A 138 -11.15 -5.78 6.40
N SER A 139 -12.33 -6.28 5.98
CA SER A 139 -12.49 -7.60 5.38
C SER A 139 -11.69 -7.75 4.10
N LEU A 140 -11.75 -6.76 3.20
CA LEU A 140 -10.98 -6.77 1.95
C LEU A 140 -9.47 -6.67 2.20
N LYS A 141 -9.04 -5.89 3.18
CA LYS A 141 -7.62 -5.79 3.57
C LYS A 141 -7.11 -7.07 4.23
N ALA A 142 -7.94 -7.80 4.97
CA ALA A 142 -7.63 -9.14 5.47
C ALA A 142 -7.48 -10.13 4.30
N ALA A 143 -8.35 -10.04 3.29
CA ALA A 143 -8.24 -10.86 2.07
C ALA A 143 -6.91 -10.60 1.32
N VAL A 144 -6.44 -9.36 1.22
CA VAL A 144 -5.13 -9.02 0.64
C VAL A 144 -4.00 -9.72 1.40
N ALA A 145 -4.01 -9.69 2.73
CA ALA A 145 -2.98 -10.35 3.54
C ALA A 145 -2.98 -11.87 3.33
N THR A 146 -4.17 -12.49 3.28
CA THR A 146 -4.32 -13.92 3.01
C THR A 146 -3.83 -14.28 1.60
N PHE A 147 -4.21 -13.50 0.59
CA PHE A 147 -3.75 -13.67 -0.79
C PHE A 147 -2.22 -13.62 -0.88
N THR A 148 -1.59 -12.62 -0.27
CA THR A 148 -0.13 -12.45 -0.29
C THR A 148 0.60 -13.62 0.38
N ARG A 149 0.06 -14.12 1.50
CA ARG A 149 0.58 -15.35 2.14
C ARG A 149 0.47 -16.56 1.21
N GLY A 150 -0.63 -16.68 0.47
CA GLY A 150 -0.83 -17.72 -0.54
C GLY A 150 0.23 -17.64 -1.64
N ILE A 151 0.50 -16.45 -2.18
CA ILE A 151 1.57 -16.22 -3.17
C ILE A 151 2.93 -16.64 -2.62
N ALA A 152 3.29 -16.24 -1.40
CA ALA A 152 4.55 -16.62 -0.77
C ALA A 152 4.75 -18.16 -0.72
N ARG A 153 3.71 -18.88 -0.35
CA ARG A 153 3.74 -20.36 -0.25
C ARG A 153 3.79 -21.04 -1.61
N THR A 154 3.11 -20.49 -2.61
CA THR A 154 3.02 -21.10 -3.94
C THR A 154 4.28 -20.84 -4.76
N HIS A 155 4.83 -19.62 -4.70
CA HIS A 155 5.93 -19.15 -5.53
C HIS A 155 7.28 -19.04 -4.80
N GLY A 156 7.35 -19.47 -3.52
CA GLY A 156 8.61 -19.47 -2.77
C GLY A 156 9.69 -20.34 -3.40
N LYS A 157 9.30 -21.48 -4.03
CA LYS A 157 10.22 -22.34 -4.80
C LYS A 157 10.77 -21.68 -6.07
N ASP A 158 10.08 -20.66 -6.58
CA ASP A 158 10.51 -19.86 -7.73
C ASP A 158 11.42 -18.70 -7.27
N GLY A 159 11.79 -18.66 -5.99
CA GLY A 159 12.60 -17.61 -5.36
C GLY A 159 11.84 -16.33 -5.01
N ILE A 160 10.53 -16.29 -5.21
CA ILE A 160 9.73 -15.07 -4.96
C ILE A 160 9.39 -14.97 -3.46
N ARG A 161 9.71 -13.82 -2.87
CA ARG A 161 9.24 -13.46 -1.52
C ARG A 161 8.00 -12.56 -1.62
N ALA A 162 7.02 -12.76 -0.76
CA ALA A 162 5.84 -11.91 -0.72
C ALA A 162 5.43 -11.64 0.73
N ASN A 163 5.32 -10.36 1.10
CA ASN A 163 4.94 -9.92 2.44
C ASN A 163 3.89 -8.81 2.37
N THR A 164 3.16 -8.67 3.44
CA THR A 164 2.15 -7.62 3.61
C THR A 164 2.57 -6.67 4.72
N ILE A 165 2.43 -5.38 4.50
CA ILE A 165 2.48 -4.37 5.57
C ILE A 165 1.04 -4.00 5.93
N ALA A 166 0.74 -3.92 7.21
CA ALA A 166 -0.54 -3.48 7.75
C ALA A 166 -0.32 -2.19 8.56
N PRO A 167 -0.38 -1.00 7.93
CA PRO A 167 -0.19 0.25 8.61
C PRO A 167 -1.34 0.58 9.57
N GLY A 168 -1.02 1.27 10.66
CA GLY A 168 -1.97 2.00 11.47
C GLY A 168 -2.37 3.34 10.85
N ALA A 169 -2.61 4.34 11.69
CA ALA A 169 -2.75 5.72 11.25
C ALA A 169 -1.39 6.26 10.79
N VAL A 170 -1.34 6.80 9.56
CA VAL A 170 -0.12 7.36 8.95
C VAL A 170 -0.41 8.74 8.42
N GLU A 171 0.43 9.73 8.74
CA GLU A 171 0.29 11.13 8.32
C GLU A 171 0.38 11.25 6.79
N THR A 172 -0.77 11.30 6.16
CA THR A 172 -0.95 11.44 4.71
C THR A 172 -1.96 12.54 4.46
N ASP A 173 -1.99 13.07 3.23
CA ASP A 173 -3.01 14.07 2.84
C ASP A 173 -4.43 13.61 3.17
N ALA A 174 -4.72 12.31 2.99
CA ALA A 174 -6.01 11.74 3.34
C ALA A 174 -6.27 11.79 4.86
N LEU A 175 -5.27 11.56 5.69
CA LEU A 175 -5.41 11.64 7.14
C LEU A 175 -5.55 13.08 7.61
N HIS A 176 -4.82 14.03 6.99
CA HIS A 176 -4.99 15.46 7.24
C HIS A 176 -6.40 15.96 6.90
N ALA A 177 -6.96 15.51 5.78
CA ALA A 177 -8.33 15.83 5.40
C ALA A 177 -9.35 15.30 6.42
N ILE A 178 -9.14 14.07 6.93
CA ILE A 178 -9.98 13.48 8.00
C ILE A 178 -9.84 14.31 9.29
N ARG A 179 -8.61 14.70 9.66
CA ARG A 179 -8.38 15.54 10.86
C ARG A 179 -9.13 16.86 10.77
N GLY A 180 -9.07 17.55 9.62
CA GLY A 180 -9.82 18.79 9.39
C GLY A 180 -11.33 18.60 9.52
N TYR A 181 -11.87 17.59 8.86
CA TYR A 181 -13.28 17.25 8.93
C TYR A 181 -13.74 16.96 10.37
N VAL A 182 -12.99 16.17 11.12
CA VAL A 182 -13.31 15.84 12.52
C VAL A 182 -13.23 17.07 13.42
N ALA A 183 -12.21 17.92 13.26
CA ALA A 183 -12.06 19.14 14.02
C ALA A 183 -13.29 20.04 13.87
N GLU A 184 -13.75 20.23 12.64
CA GLU A 184 -14.93 21.05 12.34
C GLU A 184 -16.23 20.43 12.89
N ASN A 185 -16.45 19.13 12.71
CA ASN A 185 -17.72 18.49 13.04
C ASN A 185 -17.86 18.12 14.52
N LYS A 186 -16.75 17.83 15.21
CA LYS A 186 -16.78 17.52 16.66
C LYS A 186 -16.37 18.70 17.55
N GLY A 187 -15.94 19.81 16.96
CA GLY A 187 -15.48 20.98 17.72
C GLY A 187 -14.19 20.71 18.50
N TYR A 188 -13.37 19.77 18.07
CA TYR A 188 -12.07 19.52 18.69
C TYR A 188 -10.99 20.44 18.13
N PRO A 189 -9.98 20.84 18.95
CA PRO A 189 -8.79 21.50 18.41
C PRO A 189 -8.13 20.63 17.32
N TYR A 190 -7.70 21.26 16.22
CA TYR A 190 -7.16 20.55 15.04
C TYR A 190 -6.03 19.57 15.40
N ASP A 191 -5.13 19.98 16.29
CA ASP A 191 -3.91 19.22 16.67
C ASP A 191 -4.22 17.89 17.36
N VAL A 192 -5.39 17.78 18.02
CA VAL A 192 -5.78 16.58 18.79
C VAL A 192 -7.03 15.88 18.22
N ALA A 193 -7.66 16.48 17.20
CA ALA A 193 -8.94 16.02 16.69
C ALA A 193 -8.87 14.57 16.16
N LEU A 194 -7.83 14.25 15.42
CA LEU A 194 -7.67 12.94 14.82
C LEU A 194 -7.34 11.86 15.87
N GLU A 195 -6.33 12.11 16.70
CA GLU A 195 -5.83 11.15 17.70
C GLU A 195 -6.94 10.83 18.71
N ARG A 196 -7.68 11.86 19.09
CA ARG A 196 -8.83 11.70 19.98
C ARG A 196 -9.95 10.86 19.34
N THR A 197 -10.28 11.13 18.08
CA THR A 197 -11.27 10.34 17.35
C THR A 197 -10.80 8.92 17.10
N LEU A 198 -9.53 8.72 16.74
CA LEU A 198 -8.97 7.39 16.54
C LEU A 198 -9.07 6.55 17.82
N ARG A 199 -8.79 7.16 18.98
CA ARG A 199 -8.89 6.50 20.29
C ARG A 199 -10.34 6.27 20.72
N GLU A 200 -11.18 7.31 20.67
CA GLU A 200 -12.55 7.26 21.19
C GLU A 200 -13.50 6.47 20.27
N ASP A 201 -13.42 6.66 18.95
CA ASP A 201 -14.37 6.08 17.98
C ASP A 201 -13.88 4.77 17.35
N PHE A 202 -12.54 4.60 17.20
CA PHE A 202 -11.98 3.47 16.48
C PHE A 202 -11.12 2.55 17.35
N GLY A 203 -10.97 2.84 18.64
CA GLY A 203 -10.15 2.04 19.55
C GLY A 203 -8.67 1.94 19.12
N PHE A 204 -8.22 2.84 18.25
CA PHE A 204 -6.83 2.90 17.82
C PHE A 204 -6.02 3.71 18.83
N ASP A 205 -5.34 3.00 19.73
CA ASP A 205 -4.48 3.57 20.76
C ASP A 205 -3.04 3.07 20.54
N ALA A 206 -2.27 3.81 19.77
CA ALA A 206 -0.89 3.44 19.47
C ALA A 206 0.00 3.65 20.71
N ALA A 207 0.79 2.64 21.07
CA ALA A 207 1.71 2.73 22.20
C ALA A 207 2.78 3.84 22.01
N LEU A 208 3.09 4.22 20.75
CA LEU A 208 3.96 5.34 20.44
C LEU A 208 3.27 6.70 20.54
N ASP A 209 1.98 6.74 20.86
CA ASP A 209 1.14 7.93 21.09
C ASP A 209 1.22 8.99 19.95
N ARG A 210 1.39 8.52 18.72
CA ARG A 210 1.39 9.34 17.52
C ARG A 210 1.04 8.52 16.28
N PRO A 211 0.54 9.14 15.19
CA PRO A 211 0.54 8.55 13.87
C PRO A 211 1.97 8.25 13.36
N GLY A 212 2.08 7.25 12.50
CA GLY A 212 3.32 6.99 11.77
C GLY A 212 3.55 8.03 10.66
N GLN A 213 4.81 8.19 10.25
CA GLN A 213 5.15 9.01 9.09
C GLN A 213 5.19 8.16 7.81
N PRO A 214 4.85 8.70 6.64
CA PRO A 214 4.95 7.99 5.37
C PRO A 214 6.32 7.36 5.13
N GLU A 215 7.39 8.03 5.58
CA GLU A 215 8.79 7.58 5.46
C GLU A 215 9.07 6.33 6.29
N GLU A 216 8.45 6.18 7.46
CA GLU A 216 8.60 4.99 8.32
C GLU A 216 8.02 3.75 7.61
N ILE A 217 6.88 3.91 6.94
CA ILE A 217 6.30 2.84 6.10
C ILE A 217 7.13 2.63 4.84
N GLY A 218 7.64 3.71 4.25
CA GLY A 218 8.51 3.68 3.08
C GLY A 218 9.79 2.88 3.31
N ALA A 219 10.45 3.09 4.43
CA ALA A 219 11.65 2.34 4.84
C ALA A 219 11.36 0.83 4.98
N LEU A 220 10.21 0.48 5.56
CA LEU A 220 9.80 -0.92 5.69
C LEU A 220 9.50 -1.55 4.32
N ILE A 221 8.86 -0.83 3.39
CA ILE A 221 8.66 -1.28 2.01
C ILE A 221 10.01 -1.58 1.35
N ALA A 222 10.96 -0.64 1.42
CA ALA A 222 12.28 -0.80 0.82
C ALA A 222 13.05 -1.99 1.43
N PHE A 223 13.02 -2.14 2.76
CA PHE A 223 13.64 -3.29 3.44
C PHE A 223 13.04 -4.62 2.96
N LEU A 224 11.72 -4.75 2.92
CA LEU A 224 11.06 -6.00 2.52
C LEU A 224 11.29 -6.35 1.05
N LEU A 225 11.48 -5.37 0.17
CA LEU A 225 11.83 -5.59 -1.23
C LEU A 225 13.31 -5.91 -1.42
N SER A 226 14.18 -5.49 -0.50
CA SER A 226 15.63 -5.66 -0.62
C SER A 226 16.10 -7.08 -0.34
N ASN A 227 17.30 -7.42 -0.82
CA ASN A 227 17.96 -8.69 -0.52
C ASN A 227 18.36 -8.84 0.95
N LYS A 228 18.38 -7.75 1.73
CA LYS A 228 18.62 -7.77 3.19
C LYS A 228 17.52 -8.53 3.95
N CYS A 229 16.35 -8.70 3.33
CA CYS A 229 15.18 -9.40 3.87
C CYS A 229 15.00 -10.82 3.28
N GLY A 230 16.09 -11.54 2.97
CA GLY A 230 16.09 -12.77 2.19
C GLY A 230 15.32 -13.96 2.81
N PHE A 231 15.10 -13.98 4.11
CA PHE A 231 14.41 -15.09 4.82
C PHE A 231 13.05 -14.72 5.39
N VAL A 232 12.48 -13.57 4.99
CA VAL A 232 11.13 -13.13 5.42
C VAL A 232 10.19 -13.22 4.23
N THR A 233 9.21 -14.11 4.33
CA THR A 233 8.16 -14.29 3.32
C THR A 233 6.86 -14.78 3.97
N GLY A 234 5.70 -14.45 3.40
CA GLY A 234 4.38 -14.83 3.88
C GLY A 234 3.94 -14.11 5.17
N GLN A 235 4.65 -13.06 5.57
CA GLN A 235 4.35 -12.35 6.81
C GLN A 235 3.39 -11.18 6.59
N THR A 236 2.59 -10.90 7.60
CA THR A 236 1.87 -9.64 7.74
C THR A 236 2.51 -8.86 8.87
N ILE A 237 3.13 -7.74 8.54
CA ILE A 237 3.85 -6.89 9.50
C ILE A 237 2.97 -5.69 9.82
N TYR A 238 2.52 -5.62 11.06
CA TYR A 238 1.76 -4.48 11.57
C TYR A 238 2.72 -3.35 11.90
N ALA A 239 2.60 -2.25 11.17
CA ALA A 239 3.36 -1.03 11.38
C ALA A 239 2.40 0.07 11.88
N ASP A 240 1.96 -0.07 13.11
CA ASP A 240 0.82 0.61 13.71
C ASP A 240 1.14 1.32 15.04
N GLY A 241 2.44 1.44 15.36
CA GLY A 241 2.89 2.08 16.59
C GLY A 241 2.57 1.29 17.86
N GLY A 242 2.30 -0.03 17.74
CA GLY A 242 1.95 -0.89 18.87
C GLY A 242 0.48 -0.75 19.28
N ALA A 243 -0.41 -0.45 18.34
CA ALA A 243 -1.85 -0.47 18.60
C ALA A 243 -2.34 -1.88 18.99
N PRO A 244 -3.38 -2.02 19.84
CA PRO A 244 -3.85 -3.30 20.38
C PRO A 244 -4.48 -4.23 19.33
#